data_6494e8aa29bdafdbb3922ad2bb2c9be6
#
_entry.id   6494e8aa29bdafdbb3922ad2bb2c9be6
#
_cell.length_a   1.000
_cell.length_b   1.000
_cell.length_c   1.000
_cell.angle_alpha   90.00
_cell.angle_beta   90.00
_cell.angle_gamma   90.00
#
_symmetry.space_group_name_H-M   'P 1'
#
loop_
_entity.id
_entity.type
_entity.pdbx_description
1 polymer ?
#
loop_
_entity_poly.entity_id
_entity_poly.type
_entity_poly.pdbx_seq_one_letter_code
_entity_poly.pdbx_strand_id
1 'polypeptide(L)'
;MVLQESGEMYLETILILSKSGKAVRSIDVSEYMGFSKPSVSRAIGLLKSGGYVVMDGHDGHLTLTEAGRAVAEKIYEKHTILSKFLMDLGVDEATATEDACKMEHVISDKSFAALKKHAGFD
;
A
#
# COMPACT_ATOMS: atom_id res chain seq x y z
N MET A 1 17.67 -0.02 -4.27
CA MET A 1 17.17 -0.14 -2.88
C MET A 1 16.02 -1.13 -2.86
N VAL A 2 16.12 -2.15 -1.99
CA VAL A 2 15.02 -3.11 -1.81
C VAL A 2 14.03 -2.51 -0.83
N LEU A 3 12.79 -2.35 -1.29
CA LEU A 3 11.73 -1.78 -0.46
C LEU A 3 11.23 -2.83 0.52
N GLN A 4 11.21 -2.49 1.81
CA GLN A 4 10.74 -3.38 2.85
C GLN A 4 9.21 -3.33 2.95
N GLU A 5 8.63 -4.32 3.63
CA GLU A 5 7.19 -4.43 3.83
C GLU A 5 6.56 -3.14 4.36
N SER A 6 7.20 -2.51 5.37
CA SER A 6 6.69 -1.27 5.93
C SER A 6 6.64 -0.14 4.90
N GLY A 7 7.67 -0.05 4.03
CA GLY A 7 7.69 0.94 2.96
C GLY A 7 6.55 0.73 1.98
N GLU A 8 6.27 -0.52 1.63
CA GLU A 8 5.14 -0.85 0.75
C GLU A 8 3.82 -0.45 1.39
N MET A 9 3.65 -0.68 2.69
CA MET A 9 2.44 -0.29 3.42
C MET A 9 2.22 1.22 3.38
N TYR A 10 3.28 2.01 3.56
CA TYR A 10 3.18 3.47 3.49
C TYR A 10 2.77 3.94 2.10
N LEU A 11 3.36 3.35 1.05
CA LEU A 11 3.03 3.72 -0.33
C LEU A 11 1.57 3.38 -0.66
N GLU A 12 1.13 2.21 -0.24
CA GLU A 12 -0.27 1.80 -0.42
C GLU A 12 -1.22 2.75 0.30
N THR A 13 -0.88 3.15 1.53
CA THR A 13 -1.69 4.08 2.31
C THR A 13 -1.82 5.43 1.61
N ILE A 14 -0.72 5.95 1.08
CA ILE A 14 -0.74 7.21 0.34
C ILE A 14 -1.64 7.10 -0.89
N LEU A 15 -1.55 5.98 -1.61
CA LEU A 15 -2.42 5.73 -2.76
C LEU A 15 -3.89 5.71 -2.37
N ILE A 16 -4.23 4.98 -1.31
CA ILE A 16 -5.62 4.86 -0.83
C ILE A 16 -6.16 6.24 -0.44
N LEU A 17 -5.40 6.99 0.34
CA LEU A 17 -5.82 8.32 0.79
C LEU A 17 -5.96 9.30 -0.37
N SER A 18 -5.08 9.20 -1.37
CA SER A 18 -5.13 10.10 -2.53
C SER A 18 -6.35 9.85 -3.41
N LYS A 19 -6.95 8.67 -3.34
CA LYS A 19 -8.16 8.35 -4.13
C LYS A 19 -9.38 9.18 -3.71
N SER A 20 -9.36 9.76 -2.52
CA SER A 20 -10.44 10.62 -2.04
C SER A 20 -10.44 11.99 -2.73
N GLY A 21 -9.39 12.31 -3.48
CA GLY A 21 -9.24 13.61 -4.13
C GLY A 21 -8.68 14.69 -3.23
N LYS A 22 -8.45 14.37 -1.97
CA LYS A 22 -7.86 15.31 -1.02
C LYS A 22 -6.35 15.21 -1.02
N ALA A 23 -5.71 16.31 -0.64
CA ALA A 23 -4.27 16.36 -0.45
C ALA A 23 -3.88 15.44 0.72
N VAL A 24 -2.83 14.65 0.51
CA VAL A 24 -2.35 13.73 1.55
C VAL A 24 -1.11 14.34 2.21
N ARG A 25 -1.12 14.38 3.54
CA ARG A 25 0.02 14.85 4.34
C ARG A 25 0.44 13.75 5.30
N SER A 26 1.60 13.92 5.91
CA SER A 26 2.12 12.95 6.90
C SER A 26 1.14 12.72 8.04
N ILE A 27 0.42 13.76 8.47
CA ILE A 27 -0.57 13.63 9.54
C ILE A 27 -1.71 12.69 9.14
N ASP A 28 -2.14 12.75 7.89
CA ASP A 28 -3.20 11.87 7.39
C ASP A 28 -2.75 10.42 7.39
N VAL A 29 -1.51 10.17 7.00
CA VAL A 29 -0.92 8.83 7.02
C VAL A 29 -0.81 8.32 8.46
N SER A 30 -0.36 9.17 9.38
CA SER A 30 -0.25 8.85 10.80
C SER A 30 -1.60 8.43 11.38
N GLU A 31 -2.64 9.19 11.11
CA GLU A 31 -3.99 8.91 11.60
C GLU A 31 -4.55 7.62 11.01
N TYR A 32 -4.36 7.42 9.71
CA TYR A 32 -4.87 6.23 9.04
C TYR A 32 -4.21 4.95 9.55
N MET A 33 -2.88 4.97 9.70
CA MET A 33 -2.11 3.79 10.11
C MET A 33 -2.05 3.58 11.62
N GLY A 34 -2.35 4.61 12.40
CA GLY A 34 -2.24 4.53 13.86
C GLY A 34 -0.80 4.55 14.36
N PHE A 35 0.14 5.07 13.57
CA PHE A 35 1.54 5.17 13.93
C PHE A 35 1.87 6.59 14.39
N SER A 36 2.91 6.72 15.22
CA SER A 36 3.32 8.02 15.74
C SER A 36 3.83 8.94 14.62
N LYS A 37 3.67 10.25 14.82
CA LYS A 37 4.15 11.25 13.86
C LYS A 37 5.65 11.12 13.58
N PRO A 38 6.54 10.95 14.59
CA PRO A 38 7.97 10.76 14.33
C PRO A 38 8.26 9.53 13.48
N SER A 39 7.56 8.41 13.72
CA SER A 39 7.74 7.18 12.94
C SER A 39 7.35 7.40 11.49
N VAL A 40 6.21 8.07 11.25
CA VAL A 40 5.73 8.36 9.90
C VAL A 40 6.68 9.31 9.19
N SER A 41 7.13 10.38 9.87
CA SER A 41 8.08 11.33 9.28
C SER A 41 9.38 10.65 8.84
N ARG A 42 9.88 9.73 9.67
CA ARG A 42 11.10 8.99 9.35
C ARG A 42 10.89 8.10 8.12
N ALA A 43 9.78 7.38 8.07
CA ALA A 43 9.45 6.50 6.95
C ALA A 43 9.28 7.30 5.65
N ILE A 44 8.57 8.41 5.70
CA ILE A 44 8.37 9.28 4.54
C ILE A 44 9.72 9.84 4.05
N GLY A 45 10.61 10.21 4.99
CA GLY A 45 11.96 10.65 4.66
C GLY A 45 12.74 9.62 3.87
N LEU A 46 12.66 8.35 4.28
CA LEU A 46 13.31 7.25 3.58
C LEU A 46 12.71 7.02 2.19
N LEU A 47 11.39 7.11 2.06
CA LEU A 47 10.73 6.96 0.78
C LEU A 47 11.05 8.11 -0.17
N LYS A 48 11.17 9.32 0.36
CA LYS A 48 11.63 10.49 -0.40
C LYS A 48 13.05 10.25 -0.94
N SER A 49 13.94 9.81 -0.08
CA SER A 49 15.33 9.54 -0.46
C SER A 49 15.42 8.43 -1.51
N GLY A 50 14.53 7.46 -1.44
CA GLY A 50 14.49 6.35 -2.39
C GLY A 50 13.83 6.69 -3.72
N GLY A 51 13.24 7.89 -3.85
CA GLY A 51 12.60 8.31 -5.09
C GLY A 51 11.18 7.80 -5.28
N TYR A 52 10.51 7.38 -4.19
CA TYR A 52 9.14 6.87 -4.26
C TYR A 52 8.07 7.92 -3.97
N VAL A 53 8.44 8.98 -3.26
CA VAL A 53 7.52 10.02 -2.81
C VAL A 53 8.17 11.39 -2.99
N VAL A 54 7.36 12.37 -3.37
CA VAL A 54 7.75 13.78 -3.40
C VAL A 54 6.91 14.52 -2.37
N MET A 55 7.54 15.37 -1.59
CA MET A 55 6.85 16.23 -0.64
C MET A 55 6.92 17.66 -1.13
N ASP A 56 5.75 18.30 -1.24
CA ASP A 56 5.70 19.72 -1.58
C ASP A 56 6.29 20.53 -0.42
N GLY A 57 7.29 21.36 -0.72
CA GLY A 57 7.99 22.13 0.31
C GLY A 57 7.15 23.25 0.91
N HIS A 58 6.03 23.60 0.29
CA HIS A 58 5.18 24.69 0.76
C HIS A 58 4.13 24.23 1.77
N ASP A 59 3.39 23.17 1.47
CA ASP A 59 2.28 22.72 2.33
C ASP A 59 2.43 21.28 2.83
N GLY A 60 3.51 20.60 2.52
CA GLY A 60 3.76 19.25 3.00
C GLY A 60 2.99 18.15 2.28
N HIS A 61 2.39 18.44 1.17
CA HIS A 61 1.69 17.50 0.31
C HIS A 61 2.58 16.35 -0.13
N LEU A 62 2.10 15.12 0.02
CA LEU A 62 2.78 13.92 -0.45
C LEU A 62 2.20 13.47 -1.77
N THR A 63 3.06 13.24 -2.74
CA THR A 63 2.67 12.73 -4.05
C THR A 63 3.55 11.53 -4.39
N LEU A 64 2.93 10.45 -4.87
CA LEU A 64 3.68 9.29 -5.32
C LEU A 64 4.38 9.62 -6.64
N THR A 65 5.66 9.25 -6.74
CA THR A 65 6.36 9.30 -8.01
C THR A 65 5.85 8.16 -8.88
N GLU A 66 6.27 8.11 -10.15
CA GLU A 66 5.93 6.99 -11.01
C GLU A 66 6.37 5.67 -10.38
N ALA A 67 7.57 5.61 -9.81
CA ALA A 67 8.08 4.42 -9.12
C ALA A 67 7.25 4.06 -7.90
N GLY A 68 6.89 5.06 -7.09
CA GLY A 68 6.06 4.85 -5.90
C GLY A 68 4.66 4.37 -6.24
N ARG A 69 4.07 4.94 -7.29
CA ARG A 69 2.75 4.56 -7.75
C ARG A 69 2.74 3.11 -8.25
N ALA A 70 3.77 2.70 -9.01
CA ALA A 70 3.86 1.34 -9.52
C ALA A 70 3.88 0.33 -8.37
N VAL A 71 4.65 0.59 -7.31
CA VAL A 71 4.70 -0.28 -6.13
C VAL A 71 3.34 -0.28 -5.42
N ALA A 72 2.77 0.90 -5.18
CA ALA A 72 1.50 1.03 -4.45
C ALA A 72 0.35 0.33 -5.17
N GLU A 73 0.25 0.50 -6.48
CA GLU A 73 -0.81 -0.13 -7.27
C GLU A 73 -0.67 -1.64 -7.30
N LYS A 74 0.55 -2.15 -7.39
CA LYS A 74 0.81 -3.58 -7.36
C LYS A 74 0.39 -4.21 -6.02
N ILE A 75 0.72 -3.57 -4.92
CA ILE A 75 0.34 -4.04 -3.59
C ILE A 75 -1.18 -3.93 -3.40
N TYR A 76 -1.77 -2.83 -3.85
CA TYR A 76 -3.22 -2.63 -3.76
C TYR A 76 -3.99 -3.69 -4.57
N GLU A 77 -3.50 -4.04 -5.75
CA GLU A 77 -4.09 -5.12 -6.56
C GLU A 77 -4.03 -6.44 -5.82
N LYS A 78 -2.88 -6.77 -5.23
CA LYS A 78 -2.73 -8.00 -4.45
C LYS A 78 -3.71 -8.02 -3.29
N HIS A 79 -3.84 -6.91 -2.57
CA HIS A 79 -4.77 -6.80 -1.45
C HIS A 79 -6.21 -7.09 -1.89
N THR A 80 -6.66 -6.43 -2.95
CA THR A 80 -8.02 -6.54 -3.45
C THR A 80 -8.34 -7.97 -3.90
N ILE A 81 -7.45 -8.57 -4.69
CA ILE A 81 -7.67 -9.90 -5.23
C ILE A 81 -7.59 -10.98 -4.14
N LEU A 82 -6.60 -10.87 -3.24
CA LEU A 82 -6.45 -11.83 -2.14
C LEU A 82 -7.66 -11.78 -1.19
N SER A 83 -8.12 -10.57 -0.84
CA SER A 83 -9.31 -10.42 0.01
C SER A 83 -10.52 -11.08 -0.63
N LYS A 84 -10.76 -10.79 -1.90
CA LYS A 84 -11.90 -11.33 -2.62
C LYS A 84 -11.81 -12.85 -2.76
N PHE A 85 -10.63 -13.37 -3.06
CA PHE A 85 -10.41 -14.80 -3.18
C PHE A 85 -10.76 -15.53 -1.88
N LEU A 86 -10.30 -15.01 -0.75
CA LEU A 86 -10.58 -15.59 0.56
C LEU A 86 -12.08 -15.51 0.88
N MET A 87 -12.73 -14.39 0.59
CA MET A 87 -14.17 -14.26 0.80
C MET A 87 -14.96 -15.23 -0.07
N ASP A 88 -14.54 -15.45 -1.30
CA ASP A 88 -15.19 -16.42 -2.20
C ASP A 88 -15.06 -17.86 -1.67
N LEU A 89 -14.02 -18.14 -0.87
CA LEU A 89 -13.86 -19.44 -0.20
C LEU A 89 -14.70 -19.57 1.07
N GLY A 90 -15.38 -18.50 1.47
CA GLY A 90 -16.23 -18.51 2.66
C GLY A 90 -15.61 -17.86 3.89
N VAL A 91 -14.45 -17.21 3.74
CA VAL A 91 -13.83 -16.49 4.85
C VAL A 91 -14.57 -15.17 5.04
N ASP A 92 -14.85 -14.79 6.28
CA ASP A 92 -15.52 -13.53 6.57
C ASP A 92 -14.66 -12.34 6.16
N GLU A 93 -15.31 -11.22 5.87
CA GLU A 93 -14.62 -10.01 5.35
C GLU A 93 -13.51 -9.53 6.25
N ALA A 94 -13.74 -9.45 7.57
CA ALA A 94 -12.73 -8.96 8.51
C ALA A 94 -11.48 -9.82 8.49
N THR A 95 -11.63 -11.14 8.54
CA THR A 95 -10.51 -12.08 8.51
C THR A 95 -9.81 -12.06 7.15
N ALA A 96 -10.59 -12.05 6.06
CA ALA A 96 -10.05 -12.03 4.70
C ALA A 96 -9.20 -10.79 4.46
N THR A 97 -9.68 -9.64 4.90
CA THR A 97 -8.98 -8.36 4.74
C THR A 97 -7.69 -8.34 5.55
N GLU A 98 -7.74 -8.81 6.79
CA GLU A 98 -6.56 -8.87 7.66
C GLU A 98 -5.50 -9.81 7.10
N ASP A 99 -5.90 -10.99 6.66
CA ASP A 99 -4.96 -11.96 6.08
C ASP A 99 -4.38 -11.46 4.77
N ALA A 100 -5.21 -10.87 3.91
CA ALA A 100 -4.75 -10.31 2.64
C ALA A 100 -3.70 -9.23 2.87
N CYS A 101 -3.90 -8.41 3.89
CA CYS A 101 -2.96 -7.34 4.25
C CYS A 101 -1.57 -7.89 4.59
N LYS A 102 -1.51 -9.09 5.15
CA LYS A 102 -0.24 -9.75 5.45
C LYS A 102 0.32 -10.46 4.23
N MET A 103 -0.53 -11.18 3.51
CA MET A 103 -0.13 -11.98 2.35
C MET A 103 0.42 -11.13 1.20
N GLU A 104 -0.13 -9.93 1.01
CA GLU A 104 0.24 -9.06 -0.12
C GLU A 104 1.72 -8.67 -0.14
N HIS A 105 2.35 -8.66 1.02
CA HIS A 105 3.76 -8.28 1.15
C HIS A 105 4.73 -9.46 1.03
N VAL A 106 4.24 -10.68 1.17
CA VAL A 106 5.10 -11.88 1.20
C VAL A 106 4.89 -12.82 0.03
N ILE A 107 3.75 -12.76 -0.64
CA ILE A 107 3.48 -13.63 -1.78
C ILE A 107 4.32 -13.21 -2.98
N SER A 108 4.93 -14.18 -3.66
CA SER A 108 5.72 -13.90 -4.86
C SER A 108 4.81 -13.49 -6.02
N ASP A 109 5.38 -12.76 -6.97
CA ASP A 109 4.65 -12.37 -8.17
C ASP A 109 4.16 -13.59 -8.96
N LYS A 110 4.98 -14.62 -9.01
CA LYS A 110 4.66 -15.86 -9.71
C LYS A 110 3.46 -16.58 -9.07
N SER A 111 3.47 -16.70 -7.74
CA SER A 111 2.36 -17.33 -7.02
C SER A 111 1.10 -16.49 -7.13
N PHE A 112 1.24 -15.18 -7.03
CA PHE A 112 0.10 -14.27 -7.16
C PHE A 112 -0.53 -14.36 -8.56
N ALA A 113 0.29 -14.39 -9.62
CA ALA A 113 -0.20 -14.49 -10.98
C ALA A 113 -0.99 -15.80 -11.18
N ALA A 114 -0.51 -16.91 -10.63
CA ALA A 114 -1.18 -18.20 -10.71
C ALA A 114 -2.53 -18.17 -9.98
N LEU A 115 -2.56 -17.59 -8.78
CA LEU A 115 -3.78 -17.44 -7.99
C LEU A 115 -4.79 -16.54 -8.70
N LYS A 116 -4.33 -15.42 -9.23
CA LYS A 116 -5.16 -14.46 -9.97
C LYS A 116 -5.83 -15.13 -11.17
N LYS A 117 -5.06 -15.90 -11.93
CA LYS A 117 -5.57 -16.64 -13.09
C LYS A 117 -6.60 -17.67 -12.67
N HIS A 118 -6.32 -18.44 -11.63
CA HIS A 118 -7.24 -19.48 -11.14
C HIS A 118 -8.56 -18.86 -10.67
N ALA A 119 -8.49 -17.69 -10.04
CA ALA A 119 -9.66 -17.00 -9.53
C ALA A 119 -10.45 -16.24 -10.62
N GLY A 120 -9.93 -16.20 -11.85
CA GLY A 120 -10.62 -15.57 -12.97
C GLY A 120 -10.46 -14.06 -13.06
N PHE A 121 -9.42 -13.52 -12.50
CA PHE A 121 -9.15 -12.07 -12.48
C PHE A 121 -8.14 -11.63 -13.55
N ASP A 122 -8.08 -12.26 -14.66
CA ASP A 122 -7.10 -11.92 -15.72
C ASP A 122 -7.15 -10.47 -16.20
#